data_190770e3882a900ac1cea4e1dfb57ce0
#
_entry.id   190770e3882a900ac1cea4e1dfb57ce0
#
_cell.length_a   1.000
_cell.length_b   1.000
_cell.length_c   1.000
_cell.angle_alpha   90.00
_cell.angle_beta   90.00
_cell.angle_gamma   90.00
#
_symmetry.space_group_name_H-M   'P 1'
#
loop_
_entity.id
_entity.type
_entity.pdbx_description
1 polymer ?
#
loop_
_entity_poly.entity_id
_entity_poly.type
_entity_poly.pdbx_seq_one_letter_code
_entity_poly.pdbx_strand_id
1 'polypeptide(L)'
;MAEQFVRQIGYTEMFEWQTIPESAYGLFVQFSKEEPEKVEPYHDKDGVLVGVSSVSARCISDDPEQWDKAYLYNELGDNYLKKERLAVGIKQYDQHNEFSYISTRPWEHYVNVVNPEYDKKRNYVKRSLRNEWIKVNIGGKVIVKDNGKCKPGEFCQPYTGMKAKLAGTAQPYEEGKYKFYVINRISENTITILNNNYG
;
A
#
# COMPACT_ATOMS: atom_id res chain seq x y z
N MET A 1 18.37 19.68 20.74
CA MET A 1 18.70 18.77 19.62
C MET A 1 17.42 18.60 18.81
N ALA A 2 17.38 19.06 17.56
CA ALA A 2 16.22 18.87 16.69
C ALA A 2 16.14 17.37 16.36
N GLU A 3 15.06 16.72 16.75
CA GLU A 3 14.72 15.37 16.29
C GLU A 3 14.60 15.42 14.78
N GLN A 4 15.60 14.90 14.09
CA GLN A 4 15.48 14.59 12.68
C GLN A 4 14.47 13.45 12.53
N PHE A 5 13.21 13.81 12.33
CA PHE A 5 12.24 12.86 11.80
C PHE A 5 12.76 12.39 10.44
N VAL A 6 13.31 11.20 10.42
CA VAL A 6 13.65 10.51 9.16
C VAL A 6 12.32 10.26 8.46
N ARG A 7 11.94 11.15 7.53
CA ARG A 7 10.77 10.94 6.68
C ARG A 7 11.02 9.63 5.93
N GLN A 8 10.17 8.66 6.18
CA GLN A 8 10.18 7.42 5.41
C GLN A 8 9.93 7.80 3.95
N ILE A 9 10.94 7.61 3.12
CA ILE A 9 10.86 7.87 1.68
C ILE A 9 10.85 6.49 1.03
N GLY A 10 9.65 5.93 0.87
CA GLY A 10 9.50 4.61 0.26
C GLY A 10 8.20 4.50 -0.51
N TYR A 11 8.18 3.56 -1.44
CA TYR A 11 6.99 3.11 -2.11
C TYR A 11 6.32 2.05 -1.25
N THR A 12 5.02 2.19 -1.02
CA THR A 12 4.23 1.27 -0.21
C THR A 12 3.00 0.82 -0.97
N GLU A 13 2.55 -0.36 -0.66
CA GLU A 13 1.33 -0.98 -1.14
C GLU A 13 0.48 -1.45 0.03
N MET A 14 -0.84 -1.47 -0.15
CA MET A 14 -1.77 -1.92 0.88
C MET A 14 -1.95 -3.43 0.81
N PHE A 15 -1.80 -4.09 1.96
CA PHE A 15 -2.05 -5.53 2.13
C PHE A 15 -2.98 -5.76 3.32
N GLU A 16 -3.76 -6.82 3.26
CA GLU A 16 -4.57 -7.27 4.39
C GLU A 16 -3.76 -8.20 5.29
N TRP A 17 -3.88 -8.04 6.61
CA TRP A 17 -3.29 -8.98 7.56
C TRP A 17 -4.03 -10.31 7.57
N GLN A 18 -3.31 -11.43 7.60
CA GLN A 18 -3.86 -12.74 7.94
C GLN A 18 -4.39 -12.73 9.38
N THR A 19 -3.58 -12.25 10.29
CA THR A 19 -3.94 -11.99 11.68
C THR A 19 -3.22 -10.72 12.10
N ILE A 20 -3.97 -9.76 12.66
CA ILE A 20 -3.38 -8.48 13.09
C ILE A 20 -2.42 -8.75 14.26
N PRO A 21 -1.12 -8.47 14.12
CA PRO A 21 -0.16 -8.69 15.21
C PRO A 21 -0.32 -7.62 16.30
N GLU A 22 0.05 -7.94 17.53
CA GLU A 22 0.02 -7.01 18.68
C GLU A 22 0.75 -5.69 18.38
N SER A 23 1.82 -5.75 17.60
CA SER A 23 2.59 -4.61 17.15
C SER A 23 2.78 -4.67 15.64
N ALA A 24 1.90 -3.97 14.93
CA ALA A 24 1.74 -4.08 13.48
C ALA A 24 2.81 -3.37 12.63
N TYR A 25 3.66 -2.50 13.20
CA TYR A 25 4.54 -1.63 12.42
C TYR A 25 6.02 -1.93 12.61
N GLY A 26 6.79 -1.71 11.55
CA GLY A 26 8.23 -1.92 11.56
C GLY A 26 8.63 -3.40 11.54
N LEU A 27 7.79 -4.25 10.97
CA LEU A 27 8.05 -5.68 10.84
C LEU A 27 8.30 -6.04 9.38
N PHE A 28 9.26 -6.90 9.13
CA PHE A 28 9.30 -7.65 7.88
C PHE A 28 8.05 -8.52 7.77
N VAL A 29 7.44 -8.54 6.60
CA VAL A 29 6.22 -9.30 6.34
C VAL A 29 6.40 -10.23 5.14
N GLN A 30 5.76 -11.38 5.21
CA GLN A 30 5.71 -12.39 4.14
C GLN A 30 4.26 -12.64 3.73
N PHE A 31 4.06 -13.22 2.54
CA PHE A 31 2.75 -13.75 2.19
C PHE A 31 2.38 -14.93 3.07
N SER A 32 1.12 -14.98 3.50
CA SER A 32 0.57 -16.13 4.21
C SER A 32 0.50 -17.34 3.30
N LYS A 33 0.81 -18.52 3.83
CA LYS A 33 0.63 -19.79 3.11
C LYS A 33 -0.84 -20.24 3.04
N GLU A 34 -1.64 -19.82 4.02
CA GLU A 34 -3.06 -20.19 4.11
C GLU A 34 -3.91 -19.31 3.21
N GLU A 35 -3.64 -18.01 3.20
CA GLU A 35 -4.32 -17.01 2.36
C GLU A 35 -3.28 -16.19 1.58
N PRO A 36 -2.89 -16.62 0.37
CA PRO A 36 -1.77 -16.03 -0.37
C PRO A 36 -1.89 -14.55 -0.75
N GLU A 37 -3.09 -13.97 -0.64
CA GLU A 37 -3.33 -12.53 -0.85
C GLU A 37 -3.10 -11.69 0.41
N LYS A 38 -2.92 -12.35 1.58
CA LYS A 38 -2.70 -11.69 2.87
C LYS A 38 -1.26 -11.79 3.33
N VAL A 39 -0.90 -10.93 4.27
CA VAL A 39 0.44 -10.89 4.84
C VAL A 39 0.44 -11.21 6.32
N GLU A 40 1.56 -11.71 6.79
CA GLU A 40 1.85 -12.02 8.19
C GLU A 40 3.29 -11.62 8.54
N PRO A 41 3.65 -11.43 9.83
CA PRO A 41 5.04 -11.19 10.21
C PRO A 41 5.96 -12.31 9.73
N TYR A 42 7.09 -11.93 9.13
CA TYR A 42 8.05 -12.88 8.59
C TYR A 42 8.60 -13.81 9.69
N HIS A 43 8.45 -15.09 9.51
CA HIS A 43 8.90 -16.12 10.47
C HIS A 43 9.44 -17.39 9.78
N ASP A 44 9.14 -17.59 8.53
CA ASP A 44 9.53 -18.77 7.76
C ASP A 44 10.68 -18.42 6.81
N LYS A 45 11.83 -19.10 6.97
CA LYS A 45 13.01 -18.91 6.11
C LYS A 45 12.74 -19.16 4.61
N ASP A 46 11.74 -20.00 4.31
CA ASP A 46 11.31 -20.34 2.96
C ASP A 46 10.13 -19.43 2.49
N GLY A 47 9.64 -18.55 3.37
CA GLY A 47 8.58 -17.59 3.09
C GLY A 47 8.99 -16.56 2.04
N VAL A 48 8.01 -16.08 1.28
CA VAL A 48 8.21 -15.00 0.31
C VAL A 48 8.08 -13.66 1.01
N LEU A 49 9.21 -12.98 1.19
CA LEU A 49 9.24 -11.64 1.78
C LEU A 49 8.57 -10.63 0.85
N VAL A 50 7.61 -9.88 1.38
CA VAL A 50 6.91 -8.78 0.68
C VAL A 50 7.61 -7.45 0.91
N GLY A 51 7.94 -7.15 2.17
CA GLY A 51 8.55 -5.88 2.55
C GLY A 51 8.52 -5.62 4.05
N VAL A 52 8.37 -4.35 4.43
CA VAL A 52 8.33 -3.92 5.83
C VAL A 52 7.05 -3.15 6.10
N SER A 53 6.28 -3.57 7.11
CA SER A 53 5.07 -2.87 7.55
C SER A 53 5.38 -1.46 8.06
N SER A 54 4.61 -0.46 7.64
CA SER A 54 4.94 0.96 7.84
C SER A 54 3.74 1.78 8.31
N VAL A 55 3.98 2.73 9.21
CA VAL A 55 2.97 3.70 9.65
C VAL A 55 2.66 4.71 8.54
N SER A 56 3.69 5.19 7.85
CA SER A 56 3.60 6.27 6.88
C SER A 56 4.31 5.91 5.58
N ALA A 57 3.85 6.50 4.50
CA ALA A 57 4.45 6.37 3.18
C ALA A 57 4.37 7.69 2.43
N ARG A 58 5.29 7.93 1.51
CA ARG A 58 5.21 9.05 0.59
C ARG A 58 4.33 8.75 -0.62
N CYS A 59 4.36 7.50 -1.06
CA CYS A 59 3.54 7.00 -2.14
C CYS A 59 2.84 5.72 -1.66
N ILE A 60 1.53 5.68 -1.77
CA ILE A 60 0.71 4.51 -1.41
C ILE A 60 0.02 4.04 -2.67
N SER A 61 0.22 2.77 -3.00
CA SER A 61 -0.53 2.07 -4.04
C SER A 61 -1.64 1.25 -3.41
N ASP A 62 -2.67 0.96 -4.19
CA ASP A 62 -3.79 0.10 -3.81
C ASP A 62 -4.60 0.60 -2.59
N ASP A 63 -4.77 1.94 -2.51
CA ASP A 63 -5.67 2.59 -1.53
C ASP A 63 -6.74 3.41 -2.26
N PRO A 64 -7.68 2.75 -2.97
CA PRO A 64 -8.66 3.42 -3.82
C PRO A 64 -9.60 4.32 -3.01
N GLU A 65 -10.08 5.40 -3.66
CA GLU A 65 -11.06 6.33 -3.08
C GLU A 65 -12.48 5.74 -2.99
N GLN A 66 -12.73 4.68 -3.74
CA GLN A 66 -14.01 4.00 -3.81
C GLN A 66 -13.80 2.49 -3.89
N TRP A 67 -14.87 1.74 -3.69
CA TRP A 67 -14.82 0.28 -3.72
C TRP A 67 -14.33 -0.23 -5.07
N ASP A 68 -13.33 -1.13 -5.08
CA ASP A 68 -12.71 -1.70 -6.29
C ASP A 68 -13.73 -2.30 -7.26
N LYS A 69 -14.83 -2.85 -6.72
CA LYS A 69 -15.92 -3.44 -7.52
C LYS A 69 -16.98 -2.44 -7.97
N ALA A 70 -16.72 -1.13 -7.87
CA ALA A 70 -17.66 -0.11 -8.36
C ALA A 70 -17.83 -0.14 -9.88
N TYR A 71 -16.80 -0.56 -10.59
CA TYR A 71 -16.81 -0.72 -12.04
C TYR A 71 -16.55 -2.16 -12.44
N LEU A 72 -16.91 -2.51 -13.69
CA LEU A 72 -16.55 -3.79 -14.28
C LEU A 72 -15.16 -3.69 -14.92
N TYR A 73 -14.37 -4.72 -14.70
CA TYR A 73 -13.03 -4.89 -15.25
C TYR A 73 -12.95 -6.18 -16.07
N ASN A 74 -12.10 -6.19 -17.08
CA ASN A 74 -11.74 -7.42 -17.78
C ASN A 74 -10.73 -8.24 -16.95
N GLU A 75 -10.35 -9.40 -17.44
CA GLU A 75 -9.38 -10.29 -16.81
C GLU A 75 -7.96 -9.71 -16.65
N LEU A 76 -7.64 -8.64 -17.37
CA LEU A 76 -6.37 -7.93 -17.30
C LEU A 76 -6.43 -6.68 -16.41
N GLY A 77 -7.60 -6.41 -15.79
CA GLY A 77 -7.80 -5.25 -14.91
C GLY A 77 -8.16 -3.95 -15.65
N ASP A 78 -8.41 -3.99 -16.96
CA ASP A 78 -8.85 -2.82 -17.70
C ASP A 78 -10.35 -2.58 -17.50
N ASN A 79 -10.74 -1.30 -17.41
CA ASN A 79 -12.13 -0.93 -17.27
C ASN A 79 -12.94 -1.29 -18.53
N TYR A 80 -14.10 -1.92 -18.35
CA TYR A 80 -15.09 -1.95 -19.40
C TYR A 80 -15.65 -0.54 -19.66
N LEU A 81 -15.57 -0.08 -20.89
CA LEU A 81 -16.01 1.24 -21.30
C LEU A 81 -17.28 1.12 -22.14
N LYS A 82 -18.26 1.97 -21.86
CA LYS A 82 -19.40 2.17 -22.74
C LYS A 82 -19.36 3.56 -23.34
N LYS A 83 -19.85 3.66 -24.56
CA LYS A 83 -19.97 4.92 -25.29
C LYS A 83 -21.29 5.59 -24.90
N GLU A 84 -21.20 6.81 -24.38
CA GLU A 84 -22.38 7.62 -24.06
C GLU A 84 -22.43 8.89 -24.94
N ARG A 85 -23.64 9.29 -25.30
CA ARG A 85 -23.87 10.54 -25.98
C ARG A 85 -24.37 11.58 -25.00
N LEU A 86 -23.60 12.63 -24.82
CA LEU A 86 -24.04 13.80 -24.06
C LEU A 86 -24.62 14.83 -24.97
N ALA A 87 -25.89 15.19 -24.75
CA ALA A 87 -26.45 16.39 -25.27
C ALA A 87 -25.98 17.58 -24.42
N VAL A 88 -25.00 18.31 -24.87
CA VAL A 88 -24.55 19.51 -24.18
C VAL A 88 -25.42 20.68 -24.62
N GLY A 89 -26.36 21.11 -23.78
CA GLY A 89 -27.03 22.38 -23.93
C GLY A 89 -26.13 23.51 -23.39
N ILE A 90 -25.63 24.37 -24.24
CA ILE A 90 -24.98 25.61 -23.82
C ILE A 90 -26.10 26.62 -23.50
N LYS A 91 -26.08 27.17 -22.29
CA LYS A 91 -26.95 28.28 -21.90
C LYS A 91 -26.44 29.54 -22.61
N GLN A 92 -27.27 30.11 -23.45
CA GLN A 92 -27.02 31.44 -24.04
C GLN A 92 -28.01 32.44 -23.42
N TYR A 93 -27.50 33.54 -22.94
CA TYR A 93 -28.31 34.65 -22.43
C TYR A 93 -28.51 35.66 -23.53
N ASP A 94 -29.74 36.10 -23.73
CA ASP A 94 -30.08 37.17 -24.65
C ASP A 94 -29.86 38.55 -23.99
N GLN A 95 -30.16 39.60 -24.76
CA GLN A 95 -30.06 41.00 -24.30
C GLN A 95 -31.04 41.37 -23.17
N HIS A 96 -32.02 40.51 -22.86
CA HIS A 96 -32.98 40.66 -21.78
C HIS A 96 -32.64 39.78 -20.57
N ASN A 97 -31.46 39.14 -20.60
CA ASN A 97 -31.01 38.23 -19.58
C ASN A 97 -31.85 36.94 -19.44
N GLU A 98 -32.65 36.65 -20.49
CA GLU A 98 -33.35 35.38 -20.62
C GLU A 98 -32.43 34.33 -21.23
N PHE A 99 -32.45 33.08 -20.70
CA PHE A 99 -31.58 32.05 -21.24
C PHE A 99 -32.33 31.09 -22.15
N SER A 100 -31.65 30.71 -23.23
CA SER A 100 -32.07 29.62 -24.10
C SER A 100 -30.97 28.55 -24.15
N TYR A 101 -31.37 27.30 -24.42
CA TYR A 101 -30.40 26.24 -24.67
C TYR A 101 -30.11 26.16 -26.17
N ILE A 102 -28.86 26.40 -26.55
CA ILE A 102 -28.39 26.03 -27.87
C ILE A 102 -28.03 24.55 -27.82
N SER A 103 -28.73 23.74 -28.59
CA SER A 103 -28.34 22.34 -28.80
C SER A 103 -27.05 22.32 -29.62
N THR A 104 -25.95 22.01 -28.94
CA THR A 104 -24.72 21.66 -29.65
C THR A 104 -24.82 20.22 -30.16
N ARG A 105 -23.99 19.87 -31.15
CA ARG A 105 -23.89 18.47 -31.61
C ARG A 105 -23.59 17.58 -30.40
N PRO A 106 -24.36 16.50 -30.21
CA PRO A 106 -24.02 15.54 -29.13
C PRO A 106 -22.63 15.01 -29.39
N TRP A 107 -21.77 15.13 -28.39
CA TRP A 107 -20.47 14.52 -28.47
C TRP A 107 -20.48 13.19 -27.71
N GLU A 108 -19.68 12.28 -28.23
CA GLU A 108 -19.57 10.93 -27.69
C GLU A 108 -18.34 10.87 -26.78
N HIS A 109 -18.49 10.30 -25.61
CA HIS A 109 -17.38 10.03 -24.67
C HIS A 109 -17.52 8.62 -24.11
N TYR A 110 -16.41 8.12 -23.59
CA TYR A 110 -16.37 6.81 -22.98
C TYR A 110 -16.47 6.97 -21.46
N VAL A 111 -17.33 6.17 -20.84
CA VAL A 111 -17.50 6.09 -19.38
C VAL A 111 -17.32 4.66 -18.91
N ASN A 112 -16.82 4.51 -17.68
CA ASN A 112 -16.68 3.22 -17.06
C ASN A 112 -18.04 2.56 -16.86
N VAL A 113 -18.14 1.27 -17.13
CA VAL A 113 -19.37 0.49 -16.88
C VAL A 113 -19.48 0.21 -15.40
N VAL A 114 -20.53 0.75 -14.77
CA VAL A 114 -20.80 0.52 -13.35
C VAL A 114 -21.19 -0.95 -13.15
N ASN A 115 -20.60 -1.59 -12.13
CA ASN A 115 -20.99 -2.93 -11.72
C ASN A 115 -22.45 -2.93 -11.23
N PRO A 116 -23.35 -3.79 -11.76
CA PRO A 116 -24.73 -3.86 -11.31
C PRO A 116 -24.92 -4.19 -9.82
N GLU A 117 -23.93 -4.90 -9.22
CA GLU A 117 -23.93 -5.25 -7.81
C GLU A 117 -23.41 -4.12 -6.90
N TYR A 118 -22.95 -3.02 -7.49
CA TYR A 118 -22.43 -1.89 -6.73
C TYR A 118 -23.53 -1.07 -6.08
N ASP A 119 -23.57 -1.08 -4.75
CA ASP A 119 -24.46 -0.23 -3.98
C ASP A 119 -23.82 1.15 -3.70
N LYS A 120 -24.28 2.17 -4.42
CA LYS A 120 -23.83 3.57 -4.24
C LYS A 120 -24.10 4.14 -2.84
N LYS A 121 -25.00 3.54 -2.07
CA LYS A 121 -25.35 3.97 -0.71
C LYS A 121 -24.41 3.35 0.34
N ARG A 122 -23.65 2.33 -0.05
CA ARG A 122 -22.69 1.69 0.84
C ARG A 122 -21.55 2.65 1.14
N ASN A 123 -21.39 2.99 2.42
CA ASN A 123 -20.27 3.82 2.86
C ASN A 123 -18.96 3.05 2.67
N TYR A 124 -18.09 3.54 1.81
CA TYR A 124 -16.76 2.98 1.59
C TYR A 124 -15.77 3.61 2.57
N VAL A 125 -15.01 2.79 3.26
CA VAL A 125 -13.88 3.21 4.09
C VAL A 125 -12.60 2.75 3.41
N LYS A 126 -11.69 3.69 3.12
CA LYS A 126 -10.39 3.40 2.50
C LYS A 126 -9.63 2.31 3.25
N ARG A 127 -8.83 1.53 2.55
CA ARG A 127 -7.99 0.48 3.14
C ARG A 127 -7.06 1.05 4.21
N SER A 128 -6.45 2.20 3.96
CA SER A 128 -5.56 2.90 4.90
C SER A 128 -6.23 3.35 6.21
N LEU A 129 -7.56 3.36 6.28
CA LEU A 129 -8.35 3.70 7.46
C LEU A 129 -8.96 2.48 8.17
N ARG A 130 -8.69 1.28 7.68
CA ARG A 130 -9.18 0.02 8.22
C ARG A 130 -8.08 -0.74 8.93
N ASN A 131 -8.36 -1.29 10.10
CA ASN A 131 -7.35 -1.92 10.96
C ASN A 131 -6.78 -3.23 10.39
N GLU A 132 -7.55 -3.93 9.58
CA GLU A 132 -7.13 -5.17 8.93
C GLU A 132 -6.14 -4.95 7.78
N TRP A 133 -5.96 -3.69 7.35
CA TRP A 133 -5.05 -3.33 6.28
C TRP A 133 -3.78 -2.65 6.80
N ILE A 134 -2.67 -2.93 6.16
CA ILE A 134 -1.36 -2.38 6.49
C ILE A 134 -0.64 -1.86 5.24
N LYS A 135 0.06 -0.74 5.41
CA LYS A 135 1.02 -0.25 4.41
C LYS A 135 2.29 -1.07 4.50
N VAL A 136 2.70 -1.71 3.42
CA VAL A 136 3.96 -2.44 3.33
C VAL A 136 4.91 -1.69 2.42
N ASN A 137 6.05 -1.26 2.96
CA ASN A 137 7.11 -0.66 2.17
C ASN A 137 7.81 -1.75 1.35
N ILE A 138 7.73 -1.64 0.04
CA ILE A 138 8.33 -2.57 -0.91
C ILE A 138 9.60 -2.02 -1.57
N GLY A 139 9.99 -0.79 -1.26
CA GLY A 139 11.23 -0.20 -1.77
C GLY A 139 11.62 1.11 -1.11
N GLY A 140 12.92 1.40 -1.07
CA GLY A 140 13.47 2.62 -0.50
C GLY A 140 13.81 2.52 0.98
N LYS A 141 13.94 3.68 1.64
CA LYS A 141 14.29 3.72 3.08
C LYS A 141 13.06 3.40 3.93
N VAL A 142 13.22 2.55 4.93
CA VAL A 142 12.17 2.16 5.87
C VAL A 142 12.73 1.92 7.27
N ILE A 143 11.88 2.15 8.27
CA ILE A 143 12.18 1.88 9.67
C ILE A 143 11.70 0.46 9.99
N VAL A 144 12.57 -0.33 10.61
CA VAL A 144 12.27 -1.70 11.04
C VAL A 144 12.69 -1.91 12.49
N LYS A 145 11.92 -2.71 13.22
CA LYS A 145 12.30 -3.19 14.53
C LYS A 145 13.42 -4.21 14.41
N ASP A 146 14.37 -4.16 15.32
CA ASP A 146 15.43 -5.15 15.37
C ASP A 146 15.60 -5.75 16.78
N ASN A 147 16.40 -6.79 16.87
CA ASN A 147 16.72 -7.47 18.13
C ASN A 147 17.75 -6.72 18.99
N GLY A 148 18.02 -5.44 18.71
CA GLY A 148 18.98 -4.61 19.42
C GLY A 148 20.44 -4.79 18.98
N LYS A 149 20.72 -5.69 18.03
CA LYS A 149 22.10 -6.08 17.67
C LYS A 149 22.57 -5.58 16.29
N CYS A 150 21.67 -5.11 15.43
CA CYS A 150 22.06 -4.60 14.12
C CYS A 150 22.84 -3.29 14.24
N LYS A 151 23.92 -3.11 13.48
CA LYS A 151 24.77 -1.93 13.53
C LYS A 151 24.72 -1.12 12.23
N PRO A 152 24.74 0.23 12.31
CA PRO A 152 24.89 1.06 11.12
C PRO A 152 26.14 0.70 10.33
N GLY A 153 26.00 0.69 9.00
CA GLY A 153 27.09 0.33 8.08
C GLY A 153 27.23 -1.18 7.85
N GLU A 154 26.53 -2.01 8.61
CA GLU A 154 26.49 -3.47 8.43
C GLU A 154 25.19 -3.90 7.72
N PHE A 155 25.06 -5.20 7.50
CA PHE A 155 23.85 -5.79 6.92
C PHE A 155 23.00 -6.48 7.99
N CYS A 156 21.70 -6.48 7.75
CA CYS A 156 20.74 -7.25 8.54
C CYS A 156 19.87 -8.14 7.63
N GLN A 157 19.15 -9.03 8.25
CA GLN A 157 18.18 -9.95 7.65
C GLN A 157 16.94 -10.08 8.54
N PRO A 158 15.79 -10.53 8.00
CA PRO A 158 14.65 -10.87 8.83
C PRO A 158 15.00 -11.98 9.82
N TYR A 159 14.46 -11.90 11.02
CA TYR A 159 14.63 -12.96 12.05
C TYR A 159 13.86 -14.21 11.63
N THR A 160 14.55 -15.35 11.66
CA THR A 160 14.03 -16.68 11.27
C THR A 160 13.99 -17.69 12.41
N GLY A 161 14.16 -17.24 13.64
CA GLY A 161 14.17 -18.13 14.82
C GLY A 161 12.77 -18.42 15.37
N MET A 162 12.68 -19.37 16.32
CA MET A 162 11.42 -19.85 16.88
C MET A 162 10.75 -18.90 17.89
N LYS A 163 11.35 -17.75 18.22
CA LYS A 163 10.75 -16.80 19.19
C LYS A 163 9.69 -15.96 18.52
N ALA A 164 8.43 -16.28 18.71
CA ALA A 164 7.29 -15.56 18.14
C ALA A 164 7.33 -14.03 18.38
N LYS A 165 7.81 -13.57 19.53
CA LYS A 165 7.97 -12.14 19.84
C LYS A 165 8.97 -11.41 18.93
N LEU A 166 9.85 -12.12 18.24
CA LEU A 166 10.84 -11.57 17.31
C LEU A 166 10.44 -11.78 15.84
N ALA A 167 9.29 -12.41 15.57
CA ALA A 167 8.80 -12.58 14.21
C ALA A 167 8.70 -11.23 13.51
N GLY A 168 9.22 -11.14 12.29
CA GLY A 168 9.28 -9.90 11.51
C GLY A 168 10.32 -8.87 11.95
N THR A 169 11.09 -9.08 13.03
CA THR A 169 12.17 -8.15 13.40
C THR A 169 13.43 -8.40 12.57
N ALA A 170 14.32 -7.40 12.53
CA ALA A 170 15.65 -7.57 11.95
C ALA A 170 16.64 -8.22 12.94
N GLN A 171 17.59 -8.96 12.41
CA GLN A 171 18.78 -9.42 13.11
C GLN A 171 20.02 -9.16 12.24
N PRO A 172 21.25 -9.14 12.83
CA PRO A 172 22.47 -9.09 12.04
C PRO A 172 22.46 -10.16 10.95
N TYR A 173 23.00 -9.79 9.78
CA TYR A 173 23.11 -10.75 8.69
C TYR A 173 24.17 -11.80 9.00
N GLU A 174 23.78 -13.04 8.92
CA GLU A 174 24.68 -14.20 9.04
C GLU A 174 24.78 -14.88 7.68
N GLU A 175 23.74 -15.66 7.34
CA GLU A 175 23.66 -16.38 6.09
C GLU A 175 22.18 -16.62 5.77
N GLY A 176 21.59 -15.75 4.96
CA GLY A 176 20.16 -15.78 4.70
C GLY A 176 19.83 -15.36 3.26
N LYS A 177 18.59 -15.67 2.84
CA LYS A 177 18.06 -15.34 1.52
C LYS A 177 17.97 -13.83 1.28
N TYR A 178 17.67 -13.04 2.34
CA TYR A 178 17.42 -11.62 2.24
C TYR A 178 18.47 -10.81 2.99
N LYS A 179 18.95 -9.74 2.37
CA LYS A 179 20.05 -8.93 2.90
C LYS A 179 19.73 -7.44 2.73
N PHE A 180 19.75 -6.67 3.83
CA PHE A 180 19.40 -5.26 3.87
C PHE A 180 20.52 -4.45 4.52
N TYR A 181 20.85 -3.29 3.93
CA TYR A 181 21.86 -2.40 4.47
C TYR A 181 21.26 -1.55 5.61
N VAL A 182 21.92 -1.53 6.77
CA VAL A 182 21.53 -0.72 7.92
C VAL A 182 22.13 0.66 7.78
N ILE A 183 21.25 1.66 7.57
CA ILE A 183 21.67 3.07 7.37
C ILE A 183 22.02 3.70 8.70
N ASN A 184 21.14 3.64 9.69
CA ASN A 184 21.35 4.19 11.02
C ASN A 184 20.52 3.44 12.07
N ARG A 185 20.85 3.68 13.34
CA ARG A 185 20.05 3.23 14.49
C ARG A 185 19.27 4.42 15.05
N ILE A 186 17.97 4.25 15.26
CA ILE A 186 17.06 5.26 15.78
C ILE A 186 16.91 5.11 17.29
N SER A 187 16.74 3.90 17.77
CA SER A 187 16.59 3.56 19.19
C SER A 187 17.24 2.21 19.50
N GLU A 188 17.10 1.74 20.75
CA GLU A 188 17.61 0.44 21.18
C GLU A 188 17.15 -0.71 20.28
N ASN A 189 15.88 -0.70 19.86
CA ASN A 189 15.25 -1.78 19.08
C ASN A 189 14.70 -1.33 17.73
N THR A 190 15.27 -0.26 17.14
CA THR A 190 14.75 0.31 15.89
C THR A 190 15.88 0.84 15.04
N ILE A 191 15.91 0.44 13.79
CA ILE A 191 16.90 0.84 12.78
C ILE A 191 16.22 1.34 11.51
N THR A 192 16.94 2.13 10.71
CA THR A 192 16.57 2.43 9.33
C THR A 192 17.36 1.55 8.39
N ILE A 193 16.69 0.92 7.46
CA ILE A 193 17.31 0.11 6.41
C ILE A 193 17.01 0.65 5.03
N LEU A 194 17.82 0.23 4.06
CA LEU A 194 17.52 0.38 2.64
C LEU A 194 16.83 -0.90 2.18
N ASN A 195 15.52 -0.79 1.92
CA ASN A 195 14.72 -1.89 1.38
C ASN A 195 14.84 -1.87 -0.16
N ASN A 196 15.95 -2.34 -0.66
CA ASN A 196 16.14 -2.67 -2.06
C ASN A 196 16.31 -4.19 -2.09
N ASN A 197 15.38 -4.88 -2.69
CA ASN A 197 15.50 -6.32 -2.90
C ASN A 197 16.67 -6.58 -3.88
N TYR A 198 17.88 -6.61 -3.34
CA TYR A 198 19.03 -7.19 -4.00
C TYR A 198 19.08 -8.67 -3.62
N GLY A 199 18.25 -9.48 -4.27
CA GLY A 199 18.37 -10.93 -4.27
C GLY A 199 19.06 -11.39 -5.51
#